data_c593bd23af1e7592258ab48967255761
#
_entry.id   c593bd23af1e7592258ab48967255761
#
_cell.length_a   1.000
_cell.length_b   1.000
_cell.length_c   1.000
_cell.angle_alpha   90.00
_cell.angle_beta   90.00
_cell.angle_gamma   90.00
#
_symmetry.space_group_name_H-M   'P 1'
#
loop_
_entity.id
_entity.type
_entity.pdbx_description
1 polymer ?
#
loop_
_entity_poly.entity_id
_entity_poly.type
_entity_poly.pdbx_seq_one_letter_code
_entity_poly.pdbx_strand_id
1 'polypeptide(L)' 'MAQITSDMLVGQIVNEHPMLIDTLLEAGMHCLGCPSSQMESLEDACMVHGLNPDALVLALNSKLGEVEA' A
#
# COMPACT_ATOMS: atom_id res chain seq x y z
N MET A 1 -1.78 17.54 -1.63
CA MET A 1 -2.45 16.34 -1.13
C MET A 1 -1.65 15.10 -1.45
N ALA A 2 -1.42 14.28 -0.45
CA ALA A 2 -0.72 13.02 -0.68
C ALA A 2 -1.59 12.08 -1.50
N GLN A 3 -0.98 11.37 -2.42
CA GLN A 3 -1.66 10.39 -3.25
C GLN A 3 -0.76 9.18 -3.42
N ILE A 4 -1.34 7.99 -3.23
CA ILE A 4 -0.59 6.75 -3.36
C ILE A 4 -0.44 6.43 -4.85
N THR A 5 0.78 6.04 -5.23
CA THR A 5 1.08 5.59 -6.57
C THR A 5 1.74 4.22 -6.52
N SER A 6 1.69 3.48 -7.62
CA SER A 6 2.20 2.10 -7.64
C SER A 6 3.72 2.02 -7.56
N ASP A 7 4.43 3.10 -7.83
CA ASP A 7 5.89 3.13 -7.76
C ASP A 7 6.41 3.51 -6.36
N MET A 8 5.52 3.84 -5.43
CA MET A 8 5.93 4.14 -4.07
C MET A 8 6.35 2.86 -3.36
N LEU A 9 7.34 2.96 -2.47
CA LEU A 9 7.76 1.82 -1.68
C LEU A 9 6.73 1.49 -0.62
N VAL A 10 6.52 0.20 -0.38
CA VAL A 10 5.57 -0.25 0.66
C VAL A 10 5.94 0.35 2.01
N GLY A 11 7.23 0.35 2.35
CA GLY A 11 7.69 0.95 3.61
C GLY A 11 7.36 2.43 3.70
N GLN A 12 7.47 3.15 2.59
CA GLN A 12 7.12 4.56 2.54
C GLN A 12 5.64 4.77 2.83
N ILE A 13 4.80 3.93 2.23
CA ILE A 13 3.35 4.04 2.40
C ILE A 13 2.97 3.79 3.86
N VAL A 14 3.48 2.70 4.46
CA VAL A 14 3.10 2.37 5.85
C VAL A 14 3.69 3.36 6.84
N ASN A 15 4.85 3.94 6.53
CA ASN A 15 5.51 4.89 7.41
C ASN A 15 4.80 6.25 7.40
N GLU A 16 4.42 6.72 6.22
CA GLU A 16 3.75 8.02 6.07
C GLU A 16 2.25 7.94 6.35
N HIS A 17 1.64 6.80 6.08
CA HIS A 17 0.20 6.61 6.21
C HIS A 17 -0.12 5.34 6.98
N PRO A 18 0.18 5.31 8.29
CA PRO A 18 -0.07 4.08 9.08
C PRO A 18 -1.53 3.65 9.09
N MET A 19 -2.46 4.56 8.82
CA MET A 19 -3.87 4.21 8.74
C MET A 19 -4.19 3.30 7.55
N LEU A 20 -3.28 3.19 6.58
CA LEU A 20 -3.49 2.32 5.42
C LEU A 20 -3.04 0.88 5.65
N ILE A 21 -2.40 0.61 6.79
CA ILE A 21 -1.90 -0.74 7.09
C ILE A 21 -3.04 -1.76 7.07
N ASP A 22 -4.17 -1.43 7.70
CA ASP A 22 -5.31 -2.35 7.73
C ASP A 22 -5.83 -2.64 6.32
N THR A 23 -5.88 -1.62 5.47
CA THR A 23 -6.33 -1.80 4.08
C THR A 23 -5.40 -2.72 3.32
N LEU A 24 -4.09 -2.57 3.52
CA LEU A 24 -3.10 -3.44 2.89
C LEU A 24 -3.22 -4.88 3.38
N LEU A 25 -3.43 -5.07 4.69
CA LEU A 25 -3.60 -6.40 5.26
C LEU A 25 -4.86 -7.07 4.73
N GLU A 26 -5.95 -6.32 4.62
CA GLU A 26 -7.20 -6.85 4.08
C GLU A 26 -7.08 -7.24 2.62
N ALA A 27 -6.21 -6.58 1.88
CA ALA A 27 -5.96 -6.89 0.48
C ALA A 27 -5.11 -8.16 0.30
N GLY A 28 -4.47 -8.64 1.37
CA GLY A 28 -3.67 -9.85 1.32
C GLY A 28 -2.17 -9.62 1.47
N MET A 29 -1.74 -8.40 1.77
CA MET A 29 -0.32 -8.10 1.94
C MET A 29 0.08 -8.28 3.40
N HIS A 30 0.48 -9.48 3.76
CA HIS A 30 0.72 -9.85 5.16
C HIS A 30 2.14 -9.61 5.64
N CYS A 31 3.06 -9.22 4.76
CA CYS A 31 4.48 -9.08 5.12
C CYS A 31 4.92 -7.64 5.26
N LEU A 32 4.06 -6.78 5.79
CA LEU A 32 4.36 -5.34 5.89
C LEU A 32 5.46 -5.02 6.88
N GLY A 33 5.74 -5.92 7.83
CA GLY A 33 6.78 -5.71 8.81
C GLY A 33 8.16 -6.18 8.38
N CYS A 34 8.29 -6.85 7.24
CA CYS A 34 9.57 -7.36 6.75
C CYS A 34 10.35 -6.25 6.05
N PRO A 35 11.63 -6.02 6.44
CA PRO A 35 12.42 -4.97 5.79
C PRO A 35 12.53 -5.13 4.28
N SER A 36 12.67 -6.36 3.76
CA SER A 36 12.77 -6.57 2.33
C SER A 36 11.45 -6.23 1.62
N SER A 37 10.31 -6.53 2.23
CA SER A 37 9.01 -6.17 1.65
C SER A 37 8.82 -4.66 1.62
N GLN A 38 9.30 -3.96 2.64
CA GLN A 38 9.17 -2.51 2.71
C GLN A 38 10.00 -1.80 1.65
N MET A 39 11.03 -2.45 1.14
CA MET A 39 11.88 -1.88 0.09
C MET A 39 11.34 -2.11 -1.30
N GLU A 40 10.29 -2.92 -1.45
CA GLU A 40 9.66 -3.17 -2.75
C GLU A 40 8.67 -2.06 -3.07
N SER A 41 8.51 -1.78 -4.38
CA SER A 41 7.43 -0.89 -4.79
C SER A 41 6.09 -1.58 -4.58
N LEU A 42 5.04 -0.78 -4.46
CA LEU A 42 3.69 -1.33 -4.31
C LEU A 42 3.34 -2.25 -5.47
N GLU A 43 3.74 -1.86 -6.69
CA GLU A 43 3.51 -2.66 -7.89
C GLU A 43 4.18 -4.02 -7.79
N ASP A 44 5.45 -4.04 -7.39
CA ASP A 44 6.20 -5.30 -7.25
C ASP A 44 5.60 -6.18 -6.15
N ALA A 45 5.25 -5.58 -5.03
CA ALA A 45 4.62 -6.32 -3.94
C ALA A 45 3.30 -6.94 -4.38
N CYS A 46 2.50 -6.21 -5.15
CA CYS A 46 1.25 -6.73 -5.70
C CYS A 46 1.49 -7.93 -6.60
N MET A 47 2.52 -7.88 -7.42
CA MET A 47 2.86 -9.00 -8.31
C MET A 47 3.23 -10.24 -7.52
N VAL A 48 4.00 -10.08 -6.45
CA VAL A 48 4.40 -11.21 -5.60
C VAL A 48 3.18 -11.85 -4.94
N HIS A 49 2.21 -11.04 -4.52
CA HIS A 49 1.03 -11.53 -3.82
C HIS A 49 -0.15 -11.85 -4.75
N GLY A 50 0.02 -11.69 -6.06
CA GLY A 50 -1.03 -11.97 -7.01
C GLY A 50 -2.17 -10.96 -6.97
N LEU A 51 -1.87 -9.72 -6.61
CA LEU A 51 -2.86 -8.65 -6.51
C LEU A 51 -2.78 -7.72 -7.71
N ASN A 52 -3.90 -7.05 -8.00
CA ASN A 52 -3.93 -6.04 -9.05
C ASN A 52 -3.47 -4.70 -8.45
N PRO A 53 -2.32 -4.15 -8.92
CA PRO A 53 -1.81 -2.92 -8.35
C PRO A 53 -2.73 -1.72 -8.56
N ASP A 54 -3.40 -1.64 -9.71
CA ASP A 54 -4.30 -0.52 -9.99
C ASP A 54 -5.49 -0.53 -9.05
N ALA A 55 -6.05 -1.71 -8.79
CA ALA A 55 -7.17 -1.85 -7.87
C ALA A 55 -6.76 -1.49 -6.44
N LEU A 56 -5.57 -1.92 -6.05
CA LEU A 56 -5.08 -1.63 -4.69
C LEU A 56 -4.78 -0.13 -4.53
N VAL A 57 -4.16 0.49 -5.53
CA VAL A 57 -3.90 1.93 -5.49
C VAL A 57 -5.21 2.70 -5.34
N LEU A 58 -6.23 2.30 -6.08
CA LEU A 58 -7.54 2.94 -5.99
C LEU A 58 -8.13 2.80 -4.59
N ALA A 59 -8.03 1.60 -4.00
CA ALA A 59 -8.54 1.36 -2.65
C ALA A 59 -7.80 2.19 -1.61
N LEU A 60 -6.47 2.27 -1.75
CA LEU A 60 -5.66 3.04 -0.81
C LEU A 60 -5.98 4.53 -0.89
N ASN A 61 -6.11 5.07 -2.09
CA ASN A 61 -6.44 6.48 -2.26
C ASN A 61 -7.85 6.79 -1.77
N SER A 62 -8.77 5.85 -1.96
CA SER A 62 -10.13 6.00 -1.47
C SER A 62 -10.13 6.09 0.05
N LYS A 63 -9.39 5.21 0.71
CA LYS A 63 -9.28 5.20 2.17
C LYS A 63 -8.59 6.46 2.67
N LEU A 64 -7.52 6.88 2.00
CA LEU A 64 -6.79 8.08 2.36
C LEU A 64 -7.68 9.31 2.27
N GLY A 65 -8.51 9.39 1.24
CA GLY A 65 -9.47 10.48 1.09
C GLY A 65 -10.49 10.52 2.21
N GLU A 66 -10.95 9.36 2.67
CA GLU A 66 -11.88 9.27 3.79
C GLU A 66 -11.27 9.81 5.07
N VAL A 67 -10.00 9.48 5.31
CA VAL A 67 -9.30 9.86 6.53
C VAL A 67 -8.94 11.34 6.53
N GLU A 68 -8.56 11.86 5.38
CA GLU A 68 -8.10 13.24 5.25
C GLU A 68 -9.22 14.24 4.94
N ALA A 69 -10.40 13.76 4.63
CA ALA A 69 -11.54 14.60 4.26
C ALA A 69 -12.06 15.48 5.40
#